data_00539144127d29fbe79ff64c274fa0df
#
_entry.id   00539144127d29fbe79ff64c274fa0df
#
_cell.length_a   1.000
_cell.length_b   1.000
_cell.length_c   1.000
_cell.angle_alpha   90.00
_cell.angle_beta   90.00
_cell.angle_gamma   90.00
#
_symmetry.space_group_name_H-M   'P 1'
#
loop_
_entity.id
_entity.type
_entity.pdbx_description
1 polymer ?
#
loop_
_entity_poly.entity_id
_entity_poly.type
_entity_poly.pdbx_seq_one_letter_code
_entity_poly.pdbx_strand_id
1 'polypeptide(L)'
;MKEENNMLQQVMTKPGEIIFREVPVPEVKDDQVLVKIMNIGICGSDIHVYHGKHPFTSYPVTQGHEVSGEVVKLGKDVTVFHEGQKVTIEPQVYCGECYPCRHGKYNLCEELKVMGFQTTGTASEYF
;
A
#
# COMPACT_ATOMS: atom_id res chain seq x y z
N MET A 1 -5.24 -15.72 -19.28
CA MET A 1 -4.08 -16.23 -18.51
C MET A 1 -3.28 -15.03 -18.03
N LYS A 2 -2.88 -15.06 -16.78
CA LYS A 2 -1.92 -14.10 -16.25
C LYS A 2 -0.57 -14.28 -16.91
N GLU A 3 0.07 -13.21 -17.37
CA GLU A 3 1.47 -13.27 -17.74
C GLU A 3 2.31 -13.54 -16.48
N GLU A 4 3.44 -14.28 -16.60
CA GLU A 4 4.23 -14.76 -15.46
C GLU A 4 4.71 -13.65 -14.50
N ASN A 5 4.76 -12.39 -14.96
CA ASN A 5 5.23 -11.24 -14.18
C ASN A 5 4.11 -10.23 -13.83
N ASN A 6 2.86 -10.60 -14.02
CA ASN A 6 1.71 -9.74 -13.72
C ASN A 6 0.97 -10.20 -12.46
N MET A 7 0.32 -9.27 -11.81
CA MET A 7 -0.52 -9.49 -10.63
C MET A 7 -1.88 -8.84 -10.81
N LEU A 8 -2.86 -9.32 -10.06
CA LEU A 8 -4.14 -8.63 -9.92
C LEU A 8 -4.03 -7.51 -8.90
N GLN A 9 -4.63 -6.38 -9.25
CA GLN A 9 -4.75 -5.21 -8.40
C GLN A 9 -6.20 -4.72 -8.39
N GLN A 10 -6.73 -4.46 -7.19
CA GLN A 10 -8.04 -3.82 -7.02
C GLN A 10 -7.94 -2.34 -7.38
N VAL A 11 -8.92 -1.83 -8.09
CA VAL A 11 -9.05 -0.41 -8.38
C VAL A 11 -10.51 0.02 -8.19
N MET A 12 -10.71 1.03 -7.35
CA MET A 12 -11.97 1.75 -7.28
C MET A 12 -11.90 2.93 -8.26
N THR A 13 -12.61 2.81 -9.37
CA THR A 13 -12.57 3.79 -10.46
C THR A 13 -13.35 5.05 -10.14
N LYS A 14 -14.40 4.88 -9.36
CA LYS A 14 -15.29 5.92 -8.84
C LYS A 14 -16.03 5.36 -7.62
N PRO A 15 -16.71 6.19 -6.82
CA PRO A 15 -17.51 5.68 -5.72
C PRO A 15 -18.46 4.57 -6.17
N GLY A 16 -18.43 3.44 -5.47
CA GLY A 16 -19.29 2.29 -5.72
C GLY A 16 -18.88 1.37 -6.86
N GLU A 17 -17.78 1.64 -7.57
CA GLU A 17 -17.29 0.79 -8.66
C GLU A 17 -15.89 0.27 -8.39
N ILE A 18 -15.78 -1.05 -8.21
CA ILE A 18 -14.51 -1.75 -8.01
C ILE A 18 -14.28 -2.68 -9.20
N ILE A 19 -13.11 -2.57 -9.80
CA ILE A 19 -12.61 -3.48 -10.84
C ILE A 19 -11.30 -4.12 -10.40
N PHE A 20 -10.94 -5.22 -11.04
CA PHE A 20 -9.62 -5.83 -10.92
C PHE A 20 -8.91 -5.71 -12.27
N ARG A 21 -7.66 -5.34 -12.24
CA ARG A 21 -6.81 -5.23 -13.43
C ARG A 21 -5.53 -5.99 -13.26
N GLU A 22 -4.95 -6.43 -14.36
CA GLU A 22 -3.59 -6.96 -14.38
C GLU A 22 -2.60 -5.81 -14.50
N VAL A 23 -1.60 -5.82 -13.62
CA VAL A 23 -0.50 -4.86 -13.61
C VAL A 23 0.81 -5.63 -13.40
N PRO A 24 1.96 -5.09 -13.81
CA PRO A 24 3.24 -5.71 -13.50
C PRO A 24 3.45 -5.84 -12.00
N VAL A 25 4.05 -6.94 -11.57
CA VAL A 25 4.57 -7.07 -10.21
C VAL A 25 5.65 -5.99 -10.00
N PRO A 26 5.62 -5.25 -8.88
CA PRO A 26 6.60 -4.19 -8.65
C PRO A 26 8.04 -4.70 -8.67
N GLU A 27 8.92 -3.93 -9.29
CA GLU A 27 10.37 -4.18 -9.18
C GLU A 27 10.88 -3.71 -7.81
N VAL A 28 11.74 -4.53 -7.22
CA VAL A 28 12.34 -4.23 -5.91
C VAL A 28 13.58 -3.36 -6.11
N LYS A 29 13.55 -2.15 -5.55
CA LYS A 29 14.73 -1.30 -5.48
C LYS A 29 15.67 -1.76 -4.36
N ASP A 30 16.88 -1.22 -4.35
CA ASP A 30 17.95 -1.64 -3.45
C ASP A 30 17.58 -1.59 -1.95
N ASP A 31 16.75 -0.65 -1.56
CA ASP A 31 16.30 -0.40 -0.18
C ASP A 31 14.88 -0.90 0.11
N GLN A 32 14.30 -1.68 -0.77
CA GLN A 32 12.91 -2.15 -0.69
C GLN A 32 12.81 -3.65 -0.49
N VAL A 33 11.64 -4.07 -0.03
CA VAL A 33 11.22 -5.48 0.01
C VAL A 33 9.95 -5.66 -0.81
N LEU A 34 9.77 -6.82 -1.42
CA LEU A 34 8.51 -7.21 -2.04
C LEU A 34 7.76 -8.11 -1.07
N VAL A 35 6.52 -7.73 -0.80
CA VAL A 35 5.63 -8.45 0.11
C VAL A 35 4.52 -9.12 -0.69
N LYS A 36 4.36 -10.43 -0.52
CA LYS A 36 3.17 -11.15 -0.97
C LYS A 36 2.06 -10.90 0.03
N ILE A 37 0.99 -10.27 -0.42
CA ILE A 37 -0.16 -9.96 0.44
C ILE A 37 -0.96 -11.24 0.69
N MET A 38 -1.14 -11.58 1.96
CA MET A 38 -1.82 -12.80 2.39
C MET A 38 -3.24 -12.52 2.86
N ASN A 39 -3.45 -11.43 3.58
CA ASN A 39 -4.77 -11.03 4.08
C ASN A 39 -4.91 -9.52 4.05
N ILE A 40 -6.10 -9.04 3.77
CA ILE A 40 -6.47 -7.63 3.80
C ILE A 40 -7.69 -7.47 4.68
N GLY A 41 -7.59 -6.61 5.69
CA GLY A 41 -8.73 -6.18 6.50
C GLY A 41 -9.51 -5.08 5.79
N ILE A 42 -10.80 -5.03 6.02
CA ILE A 42 -11.66 -3.94 5.56
C ILE A 42 -11.94 -3.02 6.74
N CYS A 43 -11.42 -1.81 6.66
CA CYS A 43 -11.64 -0.76 7.64
C CYS A 43 -12.93 0.03 7.32
N GLY A 44 -13.54 0.63 8.33
CA GLY A 44 -14.68 1.54 8.12
C GLY A 44 -14.37 2.69 7.16
N SER A 45 -13.12 3.16 7.13
CA SER A 45 -12.68 4.19 6.18
C SER A 45 -12.71 3.72 4.71
N ASP A 46 -12.47 2.44 4.44
CA ASP A 46 -12.64 1.88 3.09
C ASP A 46 -14.10 1.96 2.62
N ILE A 47 -15.04 1.75 3.54
CA ILE A 47 -16.47 1.87 3.28
C ILE A 47 -16.85 3.34 2.99
N HIS A 48 -16.26 4.29 3.71
CA HIS A 48 -16.45 5.72 3.42
C HIS A 48 -15.91 6.10 2.04
N VAL A 49 -14.78 5.55 1.64
CA VAL A 49 -14.23 5.73 0.27
C VAL A 49 -15.20 5.14 -0.76
N TYR A 50 -15.72 3.94 -0.51
CA TYR A 50 -16.69 3.29 -1.39
C TYR A 50 -17.96 4.14 -1.61
N HIS A 51 -18.41 4.84 -0.58
CA HIS A 51 -19.57 5.73 -0.66
C HIS A 51 -19.24 7.16 -1.12
N GLY A 52 -17.98 7.45 -1.44
CA GLY A 52 -17.55 8.78 -1.86
C GLY A 52 -17.54 9.82 -0.76
N LYS A 53 -17.49 9.40 0.51
CA LYS A 53 -17.58 10.27 1.69
C LYS A 53 -16.24 10.57 2.36
N HIS A 54 -15.15 9.96 1.89
CA HIS A 54 -13.83 10.23 2.47
C HIS A 54 -13.26 11.54 1.90
N PRO A 55 -12.92 12.52 2.77
CA PRO A 55 -12.61 13.88 2.31
C PRO A 55 -11.28 14.02 1.57
N PHE A 56 -10.36 13.07 1.75
CA PHE A 56 -8.99 13.16 1.22
C PHE A 56 -8.67 12.10 0.16
N THR A 57 -9.67 11.44 -0.39
CA THR A 57 -9.46 10.40 -1.41
C THR A 57 -9.82 10.92 -2.78
N SER A 58 -8.94 10.69 -3.75
CA SER A 58 -9.17 10.93 -5.17
C SER A 58 -9.27 9.61 -5.92
N TYR A 59 -10.17 9.54 -6.90
CA TYR A 59 -10.37 8.36 -7.74
C TYR A 59 -9.65 8.51 -9.08
N PRO A 60 -9.17 7.44 -9.70
CA PRO A 60 -9.17 6.06 -9.23
C PRO A 60 -8.21 5.84 -8.05
N VAL A 61 -8.51 4.86 -7.19
CA VAL A 61 -7.68 4.51 -6.04
C VAL A 61 -7.63 3.00 -5.86
N THR A 62 -6.45 2.48 -5.54
CA THR A 62 -6.28 1.13 -4.99
C THR A 62 -6.34 1.24 -3.48
N GLN A 63 -7.30 0.55 -2.87
CA GLN A 63 -7.51 0.55 -1.42
C GLN A 63 -6.57 -0.43 -0.70
N GLY A 64 -6.77 -0.60 0.59
CA GLY A 64 -6.04 -1.54 1.45
C GLY A 64 -4.93 -0.87 2.25
N HIS A 65 -5.05 -0.96 3.57
CA HIS A 65 -4.08 -0.40 4.53
C HIS A 65 -3.96 -1.22 5.82
N GLU A 66 -4.75 -2.27 5.95
CA GLU A 66 -4.70 -3.23 7.05
C GLU A 66 -4.35 -4.60 6.47
N VAL A 67 -3.08 -4.94 6.39
CA VAL A 67 -2.62 -6.14 5.70
C VAL A 67 -1.65 -6.95 6.53
N SER A 68 -1.63 -8.24 6.24
CA SER A 68 -0.52 -9.12 6.58
C SER A 68 0.04 -9.76 5.31
N GLY A 69 1.33 -9.98 5.31
CA GLY A 69 2.02 -10.56 4.16
C GLY A 69 3.29 -11.29 4.53
N GLU A 70 3.95 -11.76 3.51
CA GLU A 70 5.22 -12.47 3.61
C GLU A 70 6.25 -11.83 2.68
N VAL A 71 7.44 -11.57 3.19
CA VAL A 71 8.56 -11.05 2.38
C VAL A 71 9.00 -12.13 1.40
N VAL A 72 8.93 -11.84 0.11
CA VAL A 72 9.31 -12.78 -0.96
C VAL A 72 10.55 -12.36 -1.73
N LYS A 73 10.94 -11.10 -1.66
CA LYS A 73 12.17 -10.59 -2.29
C LYS A 73 12.73 -9.41 -1.51
N LEU A 74 14.05 -9.31 -1.47
CA LEU A 74 14.77 -8.23 -0.78
C LEU A 74 15.61 -7.45 -1.79
N GLY A 75 15.65 -6.13 -1.62
CA GLY A 75 16.66 -5.29 -2.24
C GLY A 75 18.05 -5.57 -1.65
N LYS A 76 19.09 -5.30 -2.43
CA LYS A 76 20.48 -5.65 -2.05
C LYS A 76 20.98 -5.01 -0.76
N ASP A 77 20.43 -3.84 -0.39
CA ASP A 77 20.84 -3.08 0.79
C ASP A 77 19.98 -3.37 2.03
N VAL A 78 18.97 -4.25 1.89
CA VAL A 78 18.09 -4.63 3.01
C VAL A 78 18.74 -5.69 3.86
N THR A 79 18.96 -5.37 5.14
CA THR A 79 19.64 -6.26 6.11
C THR A 79 18.75 -6.67 7.29
N VAL A 80 17.62 -5.98 7.50
CA VAL A 80 16.76 -6.16 8.68
C VAL A 80 15.60 -7.14 8.46
N PHE A 81 15.39 -7.56 7.23
CA PHE A 81 14.37 -8.55 6.86
C PHE A 81 15.00 -9.77 6.19
N HIS A 82 14.26 -10.86 6.17
CA HIS A 82 14.62 -12.07 5.42
C HIS A 82 13.42 -12.61 4.64
N GLU A 83 13.68 -13.36 3.57
CA GLU A 83 12.63 -14.05 2.81
C GLU A 83 11.86 -15.02 3.72
N GLY A 84 10.55 -15.08 3.53
CA GLY A 84 9.65 -15.90 4.34
C GLY A 84 9.18 -15.23 5.64
N GLN A 85 9.71 -14.06 5.98
CA GLN A 85 9.30 -13.33 7.18
C GLN A 85 7.88 -12.80 7.03
N LYS A 86 7.05 -13.02 8.05
CA LYS A 86 5.70 -12.45 8.14
C LYS A 86 5.77 -11.03 8.61
N VAL A 87 5.03 -10.15 7.92
CA VAL A 87 5.06 -8.71 8.15
C VAL A 87 3.67 -8.10 8.06
N THR A 88 3.52 -6.95 8.65
CA THR A 88 2.46 -5.98 8.35
C THR A 88 3.09 -4.73 7.74
N ILE A 89 2.28 -3.88 7.13
CA ILE A 89 2.75 -2.66 6.48
C ILE A 89 2.18 -1.46 7.22
N GLU A 90 3.04 -0.54 7.61
CA GLU A 90 2.64 0.76 8.13
C GLU A 90 2.06 1.61 6.98
N PRO A 91 0.78 2.01 7.01
CA PRO A 91 0.16 2.68 5.88
C PRO A 91 0.50 4.17 5.75
N GLN A 92 1.11 4.77 6.74
CA GLN A 92 1.47 6.18 6.73
C GLN A 92 2.77 6.41 5.97
N VAL A 93 2.72 7.29 4.98
CA VAL A 93 3.88 7.73 4.20
C VAL A 93 4.18 9.17 4.57
N TYR A 94 5.32 9.40 5.20
CA TYR A 94 5.76 10.69 5.68
C TYR A 94 6.99 11.19 4.92
N CYS A 95 7.20 12.50 4.88
CA CYS A 95 8.28 13.10 4.10
C CYS A 95 9.68 12.94 4.73
N GLY A 96 9.76 12.82 6.05
CA GLY A 96 11.04 12.71 6.79
C GLY A 96 11.79 14.03 7.00
N GLU A 97 11.36 15.13 6.40
CA GLU A 97 12.11 16.40 6.34
C GLU A 97 11.42 17.56 7.08
N CYS A 98 10.09 17.54 7.22
CA CYS A 98 9.37 18.60 7.91
C CYS A 98 9.66 18.65 9.42
N TYR A 99 9.26 19.71 10.08
CA TYR A 99 9.53 19.90 11.51
C TYR A 99 9.05 18.74 12.38
N PRO A 100 7.78 18.27 12.27
CA PRO A 100 7.32 17.11 13.03
C PRO A 100 8.15 15.84 12.77
N CYS A 101 8.48 15.54 11.51
CA CYS A 101 9.27 14.37 11.15
C CYS A 101 10.66 14.38 11.80
N ARG A 102 11.34 15.53 11.76
CA ARG A 102 12.66 15.69 12.37
C ARG A 102 12.63 15.57 13.90
N HIS A 103 11.45 15.67 14.52
CA HIS A 103 11.25 15.53 15.96
C HIS A 103 10.56 14.19 16.33
N GLY A 104 10.58 13.20 15.43
CA GLY A 104 10.02 11.87 15.67
C GLY A 104 8.50 11.79 15.72
N LYS A 105 7.81 12.82 15.25
CA LYS A 105 6.34 12.92 15.23
C LYS A 105 5.81 12.70 13.80
N TYR A 106 6.11 11.55 13.24
CA TYR A 106 5.80 11.21 11.84
C TYR A 106 4.30 11.28 11.52
N ASN A 107 3.43 10.96 12.47
CA ASN A 107 1.98 11.07 12.34
C ASN A 107 1.47 12.52 12.17
N LEU A 108 2.31 13.50 12.45
CA LEU A 108 2.01 14.93 12.27
C LEU A 108 2.72 15.51 11.04
N CYS A 109 3.24 14.67 10.16
CA CYS A 109 3.90 15.11 8.93
C CYS A 109 3.01 16.07 8.14
N GLU A 110 3.59 17.18 7.69
CA GLU A 110 2.87 18.22 6.93
C GLU A 110 2.43 17.73 5.53
N GLU A 111 3.10 16.71 5.00
CA GLU A 111 2.80 16.07 3.71
C GLU A 111 2.35 14.62 3.87
N LEU A 112 1.75 14.29 5.00
CA LEU A 112 1.31 12.92 5.29
C LEU A 112 0.35 12.40 4.22
N LYS A 113 0.66 11.20 3.72
CA LYS A 113 -0.23 10.43 2.84
C LYS A 113 -0.48 9.07 3.47
N VAL A 114 -1.66 8.53 3.22
CA VAL A 114 -2.03 7.20 3.71
C VAL A 114 -2.30 6.29 2.52
N MET A 115 -1.70 5.12 2.52
CA MET A 115 -1.94 4.07 1.52
C MET A 115 -3.44 3.73 1.47
N GLY A 116 -3.98 3.66 0.26
CA GLY A 116 -5.41 3.40 0.04
C GLY A 116 -6.30 4.64 0.00
N PHE A 117 -5.75 5.84 0.20
CA PHE A 117 -6.48 7.12 0.21
C PHE A 117 -5.81 8.15 -0.70
N GLN A 118 -4.68 8.71 -0.31
CA GLN A 118 -3.92 9.68 -1.09
C GLN A 118 -2.83 9.04 -1.96
N THR A 119 -2.47 7.79 -1.68
CA THR A 119 -1.50 7.02 -2.46
C THR A 119 -1.99 5.59 -2.60
N THR A 120 -1.35 4.83 -3.47
CA THR A 120 -1.72 3.44 -3.75
C THR A 120 -1.72 2.59 -2.50
N GLY A 121 -2.82 1.89 -2.26
CA GLY A 121 -2.95 0.93 -1.17
C GLY A 121 -2.45 -0.47 -1.53
N THR A 122 -2.68 -1.40 -0.63
CA THR A 122 -2.10 -2.75 -0.64
C THR A 122 -3.02 -3.83 -1.19
N ALA A 123 -4.18 -3.45 -1.79
CA ALA A 123 -5.13 -4.41 -2.37
C ALA A 123 -4.66 -4.93 -3.73
N SER A 124 -3.58 -5.69 -3.70
CA SER A 124 -2.94 -6.37 -4.83
C SER A 124 -2.31 -7.66 -4.33
N GLU A 125 -1.87 -8.54 -5.24
CA GLU A 125 -1.23 -9.79 -4.82
C GLU A 125 0.16 -9.56 -4.20
N TYR A 126 0.85 -8.52 -4.67
CA TYR A 126 2.18 -8.10 -4.17
C TYR A 126 2.20 -6.58 -3.97
N PHE A 127 3.05 -6.18 -3.06
CA PHE A 127 3.27 -4.76 -2.75
C PHE A 127 4.74 -4.50 -2.37
#